data_c79b73e921f5dd81d52b46df11b30223
#
_entry.id   c79b73e921f5dd81d52b46df11b30223
#
_cell.length_a   1.000
_cell.length_b   1.000
_cell.length_c   1.000
_cell.angle_alpha   90.00
_cell.angle_beta   90.00
_cell.angle_gamma   90.00
#
_symmetry.space_group_name_H-M   'P 1'
#
loop_
_entity.id
_entity.type
_entity.pdbx_description
1 polymer ?
#
loop_
_entity_poly.entity_id
_entity_poly.type
_entity_poly.pdbx_seq_one_letter_code
_entity_poly.pdbx_strand_id
1 'polypeptide(L)'
;MRAGSRRTYFFDVRQTKGKDYYVSITESSKRSDGEGYDRHKLFIYKEDFNRFLECLQETINEVKNNLLPDFDYDTFSRKDTDDSSEQTNKQEDTLSW
;
A
#
# COMPACT_ATOMS: atom_id res chain seq x y z
N MET A 1 -6.02 -0.48 2.61
CA MET A 1 -5.65 0.86 3.11
C MET A 1 -6.33 1.93 2.26
N ARG A 2 -7.24 2.63 2.85
CA ARG A 2 -7.92 3.70 2.13
C ARG A 2 -7.05 4.95 2.10
N ALA A 3 -7.02 5.60 0.96
CA ALA A 3 -6.23 6.81 0.76
C ALA A 3 -7.13 7.90 0.20
N GLY A 4 -7.73 8.66 1.10
CA GLY A 4 -8.69 9.67 0.73
C GLY A 4 -10.03 9.04 0.37
N SER A 5 -10.86 9.77 -0.36
CA SER A 5 -12.20 9.31 -0.69
C SER A 5 -12.27 8.53 -1.99
N ARG A 6 -11.22 8.55 -2.79
CA ARG A 6 -11.29 8.00 -4.13
C ARG A 6 -10.31 6.86 -4.42
N ARG A 7 -9.39 6.58 -3.53
CA ARG A 7 -8.29 5.65 -3.78
C ARG A 7 -8.17 4.65 -2.66
N THR A 8 -7.86 3.41 -3.00
CA THR A 8 -7.64 2.34 -2.03
C THR A 8 -6.47 1.50 -2.51
N TYR A 9 -5.61 1.11 -1.58
CA TYR A 9 -4.51 0.21 -1.85
C TYR A 9 -4.77 -1.12 -1.17
N PHE A 10 -4.62 -2.20 -1.91
CA PHE A 10 -4.78 -3.56 -1.38
C PHE A 10 -3.42 -4.23 -1.36
N PHE A 11 -3.08 -4.79 -0.22
CA PHE A 11 -1.81 -5.50 -0.04
C PHE A 11 -2.14 -6.96 0.22
N ASP A 12 -1.81 -7.83 -0.70
CA ASP A 12 -2.19 -9.22 -0.62
C ASP A 12 -0.99 -10.14 -0.70
N VAL A 13 -1.09 -11.26 -0.01
CA VAL A 13 -0.10 -12.33 -0.14
C VAL A 13 -0.68 -13.37 -1.09
N ARG A 14 0.11 -13.75 -2.08
CA ARG A 14 -0.29 -14.75 -3.06
C ARG A 14 0.69 -15.90 -3.06
N GLN A 15 0.21 -17.07 -3.45
CA GLN A 15 1.04 -18.26 -3.52
C GLN A 15 1.17 -18.70 -4.97
N THR A 16 2.39 -19.05 -5.37
CA THR A 16 2.64 -19.58 -6.70
C THR A 16 2.30 -21.06 -6.75
N LYS A 17 2.30 -21.63 -7.93
CA LYS A 17 2.08 -23.08 -8.10
C LYS A 17 3.17 -23.89 -7.43
N GLY A 18 4.37 -23.35 -7.32
CA GLY A 18 5.48 -24.01 -6.65
C GLY A 18 5.49 -23.82 -5.15
N LYS A 19 4.41 -23.32 -4.59
CA LYS A 19 4.27 -23.08 -3.15
C LYS A 19 5.21 -22.02 -2.62
N ASP A 20 5.60 -21.10 -3.48
CA ASP A 20 6.33 -19.91 -3.08
C ASP A 20 5.33 -18.77 -2.91
N TYR A 21 5.78 -17.65 -2.38
CA TYR A 21 4.90 -16.53 -2.10
C TYR A 21 5.40 -15.25 -2.74
N TYR A 22 4.47 -14.39 -3.09
CA TYR A 22 4.79 -13.04 -3.54
C TYR A 22 3.73 -12.09 -3.01
N VAL A 23 4.04 -10.80 -3.07
CA VAL A 23 3.14 -9.74 -2.62
C VAL A 23 2.50 -9.09 -3.84
N SER A 24 1.21 -8.84 -3.75
CA SER A 24 0.48 -8.12 -4.77
C SER A 24 -0.02 -6.82 -4.16
N ILE A 25 0.29 -5.70 -4.80
CA ILE A 25 -0.22 -4.39 -4.39
C ILE A 25 -1.13 -3.90 -5.51
N THR A 26 -2.37 -3.58 -5.15
CA THR A 26 -3.34 -3.10 -6.11
C THR A 26 -3.78 -1.70 -5.72
N GLU A 27 -3.66 -0.77 -6.64
CA GLU A 27 -4.23 0.56 -6.46
C GLU A 27 -5.56 0.60 -7.19
N SER A 28 -6.64 0.92 -6.46
CA SER A 28 -7.97 1.07 -7.04
C SER A 28 -8.36 2.53 -6.90
N SER A 29 -8.70 3.17 -8.01
CA SER A 29 -9.00 4.60 -8.04
C SER A 29 -10.33 4.81 -8.72
N LYS A 30 -11.23 5.54 -8.04
CA LYS A 30 -12.53 5.83 -8.62
C LYS A 30 -12.38 6.74 -9.83
N ARG A 31 -13.04 6.38 -10.92
CA ARG A 31 -12.94 7.16 -12.14
C ARG A 31 -13.62 8.52 -11.96
N SER A 32 -13.07 9.52 -12.61
CA SER A 32 -13.59 10.88 -12.48
C SER A 32 -14.96 11.03 -13.15
N ASP A 33 -15.28 10.16 -14.10
CA ASP A 33 -16.59 10.21 -14.76
C ASP A 33 -17.67 9.47 -13.96
N GLY A 34 -17.32 8.89 -12.80
CA GLY A 34 -18.28 8.21 -11.98
C GLY A 34 -18.60 6.79 -12.41
N GLU A 35 -17.91 6.28 -13.42
CA GLU A 35 -18.22 4.99 -14.04
C GLU A 35 -17.14 3.96 -13.70
N GLY A 36 -17.18 3.43 -12.49
CA GLY A 36 -16.29 2.36 -12.12
C GLY A 36 -14.95 2.82 -11.58
N TYR A 37 -13.98 1.93 -11.65
CA TYR A 37 -12.66 2.13 -11.04
C TYR A 37 -11.56 1.76 -12.00
N ASP A 38 -10.45 2.48 -11.91
CA ASP A 38 -9.20 2.09 -12.56
C ASP A 38 -8.38 1.33 -11.55
N ARG A 39 -7.76 0.23 -11.98
CA ARG A 39 -6.95 -0.60 -11.12
C ARG A 39 -5.60 -0.85 -11.74
N HIS A 40 -4.57 -0.75 -10.90
CA HIS A 40 -3.20 -1.03 -11.30
C HIS A 40 -2.61 -1.99 -10.31
N LYS A 41 -1.98 -3.04 -10.80
CA LYS A 41 -1.38 -4.05 -9.94
C LYS A 41 0.11 -4.11 -10.10
N LEU A 42 0.76 -4.42 -9.00
CA LEU A 42 2.20 -4.52 -8.93
C LEU A 42 2.53 -5.77 -8.15
N PHE A 43 3.45 -6.59 -8.68
CA PHE A 43 3.83 -7.83 -8.03
C PHE A 43 5.27 -7.72 -7.56
N ILE A 44 5.50 -8.09 -6.31
CA ILE A 44 6.83 -8.04 -5.73
C ILE A 44 7.17 -9.45 -5.25
N TYR A 45 8.27 -9.98 -5.77
CA TYR A 45 8.68 -11.34 -5.47
C TYR A 45 9.68 -11.33 -4.31
N LYS A 46 9.79 -12.48 -3.63
CA LYS A 46 10.54 -12.53 -2.37
C LYS A 46 11.99 -12.10 -2.52
N GLU A 47 12.58 -12.36 -3.68
CA GLU A 47 13.97 -11.98 -3.93
C GLU A 47 14.16 -10.48 -3.89
N ASP A 48 13.09 -9.73 -4.11
CA ASP A 48 13.16 -8.29 -4.23
C ASP A 48 12.59 -7.56 -3.02
N PHE A 49 12.08 -8.27 -2.04
CA PHE A 49 11.39 -7.66 -0.92
C PHE A 49 12.21 -6.57 -0.24
N ASN A 50 13.43 -6.92 0.16
CA ASN A 50 14.23 -5.97 0.92
C ASN A 50 14.64 -4.78 0.08
N ARG A 51 15.04 -5.03 -1.16
CA ARG A 51 15.46 -3.93 -2.05
C ARG A 51 14.30 -3.01 -2.40
N PHE A 52 13.13 -3.61 -2.66
CA PHE A 52 11.95 -2.81 -2.98
C PHE A 52 11.57 -1.92 -1.81
N LEU A 53 11.53 -2.52 -0.62
CA LEU A 53 11.16 -1.77 0.59
C LEU A 53 12.15 -0.64 0.84
N GLU A 54 13.43 -0.92 0.70
CA GLU A 54 14.46 0.07 0.93
C GLU A 54 14.37 1.22 -0.08
N CYS A 55 14.19 0.90 -1.36
CA CYS A 55 14.06 1.93 -2.39
C CYS A 55 12.83 2.79 -2.15
N LEU A 56 11.71 2.17 -1.78
CA LEU A 56 10.50 2.92 -1.48
C LEU A 56 10.72 3.84 -0.29
N GLN A 57 11.34 3.32 0.76
CA GLN A 57 11.62 4.10 1.96
C GLN A 57 12.50 5.29 1.65
N GLU A 58 13.55 5.08 0.86
CA GLU A 58 14.46 6.16 0.50
C GLU A 58 13.77 7.22 -0.33
N THR A 59 12.91 6.80 -1.26
CA THR A 59 12.18 7.72 -2.12
C THR A 59 11.22 8.57 -1.30
N ILE A 60 10.50 7.93 -0.38
CA ILE A 60 9.58 8.64 0.50
C ILE A 60 10.34 9.60 1.40
N ASN A 61 11.47 9.16 1.94
CA ASN A 61 12.27 9.99 2.83
C ASN A 61 12.81 11.24 2.12
N GLU A 62 13.12 11.12 0.83
CA GLU A 62 13.57 12.29 0.08
C GLU A 62 12.50 13.37 0.09
N VAL A 63 11.25 12.99 -0.12
CA VAL A 63 10.16 13.95 -0.08
C VAL A 63 9.95 14.49 1.33
N LYS A 64 9.91 13.60 2.32
CA LYS A 64 9.60 14.00 3.70
C LYS A 64 10.67 14.88 4.30
N ASN A 65 11.93 14.62 3.98
CA ASN A 65 13.02 15.32 4.64
C ASN A 65 13.56 16.49 3.86
N ASN A 66 13.48 16.45 2.53
CA ASN A 66 14.16 17.44 1.70
C ASN A 66 13.22 18.27 0.82
N LEU A 67 12.17 17.67 0.29
CA LEU A 67 11.30 18.37 -0.66
C LEU A 67 10.07 18.99 0.00
N LEU A 68 9.44 18.27 0.92
CA LEU A 68 8.26 18.75 1.64
C LEU A 68 8.37 18.42 3.12
N PRO A 69 9.36 18.98 3.83
CA PRO A 69 9.57 18.61 5.23
C PRO A 69 8.53 19.16 6.19
N ASP A 70 7.82 20.19 5.80
CA ASP A 70 6.88 20.86 6.71
C ASP A 70 5.45 20.30 6.64
N PHE A 71 5.21 19.37 5.73
CA PHE A 71 3.90 18.75 5.63
C PHE A 71 3.66 17.82 6.83
N ASP A 72 2.43 17.81 7.35
CA ASP A 72 2.08 16.99 8.50
C ASP A 72 1.70 15.58 8.05
N TYR A 73 2.68 14.69 7.98
CA TYR A 73 2.46 13.32 7.53
C TYR A 73 1.73 12.47 8.55
N ASP A 74 1.79 12.85 9.82
CA ASP A 74 1.19 12.06 10.89
C ASP A 74 -0.33 12.12 10.91
N THR A 75 -0.91 13.19 10.40
CA THR A 75 -2.35 13.32 10.33
C THR A 75 -2.98 12.18 9.52
N PHE A 76 -2.33 11.83 8.41
CA PHE A 76 -2.85 10.78 7.54
C PHE A 76 -2.59 9.39 8.09
N SER A 77 -1.53 9.24 8.85
CA SER A 77 -1.26 7.97 9.53
C SER A 77 -2.37 7.62 10.51
N ARG A 78 -2.83 8.60 11.26
CA ARG A 78 -3.89 8.37 12.24
C ARG A 78 -5.20 7.98 11.57
N LYS A 79 -5.51 8.57 10.41
CA LYS A 79 -6.71 8.22 9.67
C LYS A 79 -6.70 6.78 9.20
N ASP A 80 -5.56 6.35 8.69
CA ASP A 80 -5.42 4.96 8.26
C ASP A 80 -5.66 4.00 9.41
N THR A 81 -5.12 4.32 10.57
CA THR A 81 -5.29 3.47 11.74
C THR A 81 -6.75 3.29 12.09
N ASP A 82 -7.50 4.35 11.99
CA ASP A 82 -8.93 4.28 12.30
C ASP A 82 -9.67 3.38 11.33
N ASP A 83 -9.30 3.43 10.06
CA ASP A 83 -9.95 2.62 9.06
C ASP A 83 -9.59 1.16 9.19
N SER A 84 -8.38 0.88 9.58
CA SER A 84 -7.87 -0.47 9.52
C SER A 84 -8.30 -1.31 10.68
N SER A 85 -9.12 -0.79 11.47
CA SER A 85 -9.55 -1.65 12.56
C SER A 85 -10.03 -2.96 12.00
N GLU A 86 -9.48 -3.30 11.11
CA GLU A 86 -9.68 -4.55 10.56
C GLU A 86 -8.54 -5.11 9.95
N GLN A 87 -7.62 -4.75 9.82
CA GLN A 87 -7.05 -5.49 9.28
C GLN A 87 -6.14 -6.04 9.18
N THR A 88 -5.46 -5.78 9.16
CA THR A 88 -4.88 -6.36 9.02
C THR A 88 -4.23 -6.87 9.01
N ASN A 89 -3.68 -6.67 9.18
CA ASN A 89 -3.35 -7.32 9.21
C ASN A 89 -2.97 -7.75 9.33
N LYS A 90 -2.57 -7.42 9.39
CA LYS A 90 -2.46 -7.91 9.48
C LYS A 90 -2.43 -8.46 9.48
N GLN A 91 -1.88 -8.19 9.53
CA GLN A 91 -2.01 -8.79 9.61
C GLN A 91 -2.46 -9.22 9.51
N GLU A 92 -1.95 -8.98 9.45
CA GLU A 92 -2.43 -9.49 9.51
C GLU A 92 -2.94 -9.68 9.22
N ASP A 93 -2.40 -9.45 9.11
CA ASP A 93 -2.96 -9.78 8.98
C ASP A 93 -3.14 -9.86 8.57
N THR A 94 -2.69 -9.48 8.43
CA THR A 94 -3.02 -9.72 8.23
C THR A 94 -3.33 -9.83 7.80
N LEU A 95 -2.97 -9.66 7.60
CA LEU A 95 -3.41 -9.97 7.36
C LEU A 95 -4.18 -10.12 7.01
N SER A 96 -4.04 -10.03 6.88
CA SER A 96 -4.87 -10.30 6.63
C SER A 96 -5.28 -10.43 6.16
N TRP A 97 -5.08 -10.17 5.88
CA TRP A 97 -5.40 -10.53 5.66
C TRP A 97 -5.92 -10.75 5.27
#